data_b11771cc770bb45f22fc43ebff271a9a
#
_entry.id   b11771cc770bb45f22fc43ebff271a9a
#
_cell.length_a   1.000
_cell.length_b   1.000
_cell.length_c   1.000
_cell.angle_alpha   90.00
_cell.angle_beta   90.00
_cell.angle_gamma   90.00
#
_symmetry.space_group_name_H-M   'P 1'
#
loop_
_entity.id
_entity.type
_entity.pdbx_description
1 polymer ?
#
loop_
_entity_poly.entity_id
_entity_poly.type
_entity_poly.pdbx_seq_one_letter_code
_entity_poly.pdbx_strand_id
1 'polypeptide(L)'
;GQSCIVVQASGDNFAQASTATRTIDPFSAVAFSDFIQTLGPNPKLAGIINLWPLDVSTNGVTNTVQTQLTSGATVLHLIQACIKHNVNIRHRVCLVTERAQALIGDTLPLSIAQSTLWGIGMTAALEHPELKVTCVDLSSSQPELAAKHLWHSMHLKQNELRLAYRSEQAFVARINRIREATTPEQQPLVFSEHVTYVVTGATGGLG
;
A
#
# COMPACT_ATOMS: atom_id res chain seq x y z
N GLY A 1 -10.04 -3.36 -27.17
CA GLY A 1 -9.96 -2.63 -25.91
C GLY A 1 -9.72 -3.61 -24.77
N GLN A 2 -9.05 -3.16 -23.71
CA GLN A 2 -8.88 -3.98 -22.50
C GLN A 2 -10.20 -3.95 -21.71
N SER A 3 -10.66 -5.10 -21.21
CA SER A 3 -11.79 -5.18 -20.30
C SER A 3 -11.32 -4.88 -18.88
N CYS A 4 -12.11 -4.12 -18.12
CA CYS A 4 -11.86 -3.83 -16.71
C CYS A 4 -12.95 -4.51 -15.87
N ILE A 5 -12.55 -5.20 -14.80
CA ILE A 5 -13.47 -5.73 -13.79
C ILE A 5 -13.34 -4.84 -12.56
N VAL A 6 -14.45 -4.27 -12.13
CA VAL A 6 -14.52 -3.50 -10.88
C VAL A 6 -14.97 -4.43 -9.76
N VAL A 7 -14.19 -4.48 -8.68
CA VAL A 7 -14.51 -5.27 -7.48
C VAL A 7 -14.83 -4.32 -6.34
N GLN A 8 -16.02 -4.43 -5.77
CA GLN A 8 -16.52 -3.60 -4.68
C GLN A 8 -16.68 -4.41 -3.40
N ALA A 9 -16.59 -3.75 -2.25
CA ALA A 9 -16.90 -4.37 -0.98
C ALA A 9 -18.41 -4.61 -0.84
N SER A 10 -18.80 -5.71 -0.22
CA SER A 10 -20.19 -5.98 0.14
C SER A 10 -20.63 -4.98 1.20
N GLY A 11 -21.78 -4.34 1.00
CA GLY A 11 -22.34 -3.34 1.90
C GLY A 11 -22.22 -1.89 1.42
N ASP A 12 -21.43 -1.64 0.38
CA ASP A 12 -21.33 -0.30 -0.21
C ASP A 12 -22.46 -0.05 -1.20
N ASN A 13 -23.22 1.04 -0.99
CA ASN A 13 -24.29 1.49 -1.88
C ASN A 13 -23.70 2.38 -2.98
N PHE A 14 -22.91 1.81 -3.90
CA PHE A 14 -22.47 2.54 -5.08
C PHE A 14 -23.42 2.32 -6.26
N ALA A 15 -23.68 3.38 -7.00
CA ALA A 15 -24.41 3.28 -8.25
C ALA A 15 -23.69 2.29 -9.19
N GLN A 16 -24.44 1.35 -9.78
CA GLN A 16 -23.89 0.36 -10.70
C GLN A 16 -23.23 1.06 -11.89
N ALA A 17 -21.91 1.17 -11.83
CA ALA A 17 -21.10 1.61 -12.96
C ALA A 17 -20.74 0.40 -13.82
N SER A 18 -21.37 0.29 -14.97
CA SER A 18 -21.05 -0.51 -16.16
C SER A 18 -20.50 -1.94 -16.02
N THR A 19 -21.08 -2.80 -16.72
CA THR A 19 -20.82 -4.10 -17.38
C THR A 19 -20.00 -5.20 -16.70
N ALA A 20 -19.13 -4.97 -15.73
CA ALA A 20 -18.42 -6.06 -15.04
C ALA A 20 -18.08 -5.72 -13.57
N THR A 21 -19.08 -5.26 -12.81
CA THR A 21 -18.91 -5.07 -11.36
C THR A 21 -19.14 -6.41 -10.64
N ARG A 22 -18.27 -6.71 -9.68
CA ARG A 22 -18.38 -7.85 -8.77
C ARG A 22 -18.33 -7.33 -7.33
N THR A 23 -19.13 -7.92 -6.47
CA THR A 23 -19.16 -7.59 -5.04
C THR A 23 -18.61 -8.78 -4.26
N ILE A 24 -17.66 -8.53 -3.36
CA ILE A 24 -17.10 -9.54 -2.48
C ILE A 24 -17.03 -9.02 -1.03
N ASP A 25 -17.00 -9.95 -0.08
CA ASP A 25 -16.72 -9.61 1.32
C ASP A 25 -15.22 -9.32 1.47
N PRO A 26 -14.82 -8.08 1.82
CA PRO A 26 -13.42 -7.70 1.92
C PRO A 26 -12.68 -8.40 3.06
N PHE A 27 -13.38 -8.96 4.04
CA PHE A 27 -12.79 -9.67 5.19
C PHE A 27 -12.71 -11.19 5.00
N SER A 28 -13.23 -11.71 3.90
CA SER A 28 -13.27 -13.14 3.62
C SER A 28 -12.17 -13.56 2.64
N ALA A 29 -11.15 -14.26 3.14
CA ALA A 29 -10.13 -14.88 2.28
C ALA A 29 -10.74 -15.84 1.23
N VAL A 30 -11.84 -16.50 1.60
CA VAL A 30 -12.58 -17.40 0.72
C VAL A 30 -13.20 -16.62 -0.43
N ALA A 31 -13.84 -15.45 -0.15
CA ALA A 31 -14.46 -14.63 -1.18
C ALA A 31 -13.44 -14.13 -2.23
N PHE A 32 -12.22 -13.76 -1.80
CA PHE A 32 -11.13 -13.42 -2.72
C PHE A 32 -10.70 -14.61 -3.57
N SER A 33 -10.52 -15.78 -2.94
CA SER A 33 -10.15 -17.00 -3.63
C SER A 33 -11.20 -17.41 -4.67
N ASP A 34 -12.48 -17.39 -4.31
CA ASP A 34 -13.58 -17.74 -5.18
C ASP A 34 -13.70 -16.74 -6.34
N PHE A 35 -13.56 -15.44 -6.07
CA PHE A 35 -13.54 -14.42 -7.10
C PHE A 35 -12.43 -14.69 -8.13
N ILE A 36 -11.18 -14.89 -7.70
CA ILE A 36 -10.07 -15.18 -8.60
C ILE A 36 -10.32 -16.47 -9.40
N GLN A 37 -10.90 -17.49 -8.78
CA GLN A 37 -11.25 -18.74 -9.46
C GLN A 37 -12.26 -18.54 -10.60
N THR A 38 -13.18 -17.56 -10.47
CA THR A 38 -14.14 -17.24 -11.57
C THR A 38 -13.46 -16.71 -12.84
N LEU A 39 -12.22 -16.23 -12.73
CA LEU A 39 -11.44 -15.74 -13.88
C LEU A 39 -10.82 -16.88 -14.71
N GLY A 40 -11.00 -18.12 -14.29
CA GLY A 40 -10.48 -19.32 -14.95
C GLY A 40 -9.17 -19.83 -14.37
N PRO A 41 -8.63 -20.94 -14.88
CA PRO A 41 -7.39 -21.52 -14.43
C PRO A 41 -6.19 -20.66 -14.87
N ASN A 42 -5.27 -20.38 -13.93
CA ASN A 42 -4.07 -19.54 -14.16
C ASN A 42 -4.41 -18.21 -14.87
N PRO A 43 -5.26 -17.36 -14.28
CA PRO A 43 -5.77 -16.19 -14.97
C PRO A 43 -4.65 -15.22 -15.34
N LYS A 44 -4.76 -14.63 -16.54
CA LYS A 44 -3.81 -13.64 -17.05
C LYS A 44 -4.43 -12.26 -16.95
N LEU A 45 -3.90 -11.45 -16.05
CA LEU A 45 -4.36 -10.09 -15.82
C LEU A 45 -3.35 -9.08 -16.37
N ALA A 46 -3.83 -7.99 -16.94
CA ALA A 46 -2.97 -6.86 -17.29
C ALA A 46 -2.33 -6.28 -16.03
N GLY A 47 -3.08 -6.14 -14.97
CA GLY A 47 -2.64 -5.71 -13.65
C GLY A 47 -3.80 -5.61 -12.67
N ILE A 48 -3.48 -5.27 -11.43
CA ILE A 48 -4.45 -5.06 -10.36
C ILE A 48 -4.17 -3.69 -9.75
N ILE A 49 -5.22 -2.90 -9.50
CA ILE A 49 -5.14 -1.64 -8.76
C ILE A 49 -6.05 -1.78 -7.54
N ASN A 50 -5.47 -1.83 -6.36
CA ASN A 50 -6.22 -1.88 -5.11
C ASN A 50 -6.39 -0.47 -4.56
N LEU A 51 -7.65 0.02 -4.59
CA LEU A 51 -8.06 1.35 -4.14
C LEU A 51 -8.77 1.32 -2.78
N TRP A 52 -9.14 0.16 -2.26
CA TRP A 52 -9.89 0.04 -1.00
C TRP A 52 -9.27 0.77 0.20
N PRO A 53 -7.94 0.90 0.31
CA PRO A 53 -7.36 1.70 1.39
C PRO A 53 -7.77 3.16 1.39
N LEU A 54 -8.17 3.69 0.22
CA LEU A 54 -8.61 5.09 0.08
C LEU A 54 -10.01 5.32 0.67
N ASP A 55 -10.84 4.29 0.78
CA ASP A 55 -12.19 4.37 1.36
C ASP A 55 -12.16 4.50 2.88
N VAL A 56 -10.99 4.28 3.47
CA VAL A 56 -10.80 4.41 4.90
C VAL A 56 -10.75 5.89 5.28
N SER A 57 -11.80 6.36 5.96
CA SER A 57 -11.88 7.73 6.44
C SER A 57 -10.69 8.07 7.35
N THR A 58 -9.93 9.09 6.97
CA THR A 58 -8.82 9.65 7.75
C THR A 58 -9.29 10.63 8.84
N ASN A 59 -10.59 10.92 8.89
CA ASN A 59 -11.19 11.97 9.73
C ASN A 59 -11.58 11.44 11.12
N GLY A 60 -10.66 10.88 11.87
CA GLY A 60 -10.91 10.56 13.27
C GLY A 60 -9.95 9.53 13.83
N VAL A 61 -9.37 9.84 14.95
CA VAL A 61 -8.41 9.00 15.71
C VAL A 61 -9.07 7.72 16.26
N THR A 62 -10.39 7.61 16.15
CA THR A 62 -11.20 6.69 16.96
C THR A 62 -11.17 5.22 16.55
N ASN A 63 -10.58 4.85 15.40
CA ASN A 63 -10.53 3.44 14.99
C ASN A 63 -9.27 3.05 14.18
N THR A 64 -8.13 3.64 14.49
CA THR A 64 -6.89 3.42 13.72
C THR A 64 -6.52 1.93 13.62
N VAL A 65 -6.67 1.18 14.72
CA VAL A 65 -6.32 -0.26 14.75
C VAL A 65 -7.28 -1.06 13.87
N GLN A 66 -8.59 -0.85 14.00
CA GLN A 66 -9.59 -1.57 13.18
C GLN A 66 -9.41 -1.24 11.69
N THR A 67 -9.15 0.01 11.38
CA THR A 67 -8.88 0.50 10.03
C THR A 67 -7.62 -0.12 9.44
N GLN A 68 -6.53 -0.20 10.22
CA GLN A 68 -5.29 -0.85 9.80
C GLN A 68 -5.49 -2.35 9.57
N LEU A 69 -6.20 -3.02 10.47
CA LEU A 69 -6.51 -4.44 10.32
C LEU A 69 -7.34 -4.69 9.06
N THR A 70 -8.35 -3.86 8.82
CA THR A 70 -9.20 -3.93 7.63
C THR A 70 -8.39 -3.79 6.35
N SER A 71 -7.64 -2.71 6.23
CA SER A 71 -6.83 -2.43 5.03
C SER A 71 -5.75 -3.51 4.82
N GLY A 72 -5.11 -3.95 5.90
CA GLY A 72 -4.09 -4.99 5.84
C GLY A 72 -4.64 -6.35 5.45
N ALA A 73 -5.77 -6.76 6.05
CA ALA A 73 -6.40 -8.05 5.77
C ALA A 73 -6.85 -8.16 4.31
N THR A 74 -7.48 -7.13 3.76
CA THR A 74 -7.94 -7.13 2.35
C THR A 74 -6.80 -7.31 1.36
N VAL A 75 -5.69 -6.62 1.58
CA VAL A 75 -4.49 -6.75 0.73
C VAL A 75 -3.87 -8.14 0.88
N LEU A 76 -3.78 -8.65 2.11
CA LEU A 76 -3.24 -9.98 2.37
C LEU A 76 -4.09 -11.06 1.67
N HIS A 77 -5.43 -10.99 1.77
CA HIS A 77 -6.32 -11.93 1.10
C HIS A 77 -6.21 -11.87 -0.42
N LEU A 78 -6.08 -10.66 -0.98
CA LEU A 78 -5.85 -10.47 -2.42
C LEU A 78 -4.56 -11.15 -2.87
N ILE A 79 -3.44 -10.89 -2.18
CA ILE A 79 -2.14 -11.46 -2.51
C ILE A 79 -2.17 -12.98 -2.38
N GLN A 80 -2.71 -13.51 -1.28
CA GLN A 80 -2.85 -14.96 -1.06
C GLN A 80 -3.70 -15.64 -2.14
N ALA A 81 -4.80 -15.01 -2.56
CA ALA A 81 -5.63 -15.52 -3.63
C ALA A 81 -4.89 -15.54 -4.98
N CYS A 82 -4.14 -14.48 -5.28
CA CYS A 82 -3.32 -14.41 -6.50
C CYS A 82 -2.27 -15.53 -6.52
N ILE A 83 -1.59 -15.78 -5.41
CA ILE A 83 -0.59 -16.85 -5.28
C ILE A 83 -1.25 -18.22 -5.44
N LYS A 84 -2.32 -18.47 -4.67
CA LYS A 84 -3.05 -19.75 -4.66
C LYS A 84 -3.51 -20.18 -6.06
N HIS A 85 -3.95 -19.22 -6.86
CA HIS A 85 -4.48 -19.48 -8.19
C HIS A 85 -3.48 -19.22 -9.33
N ASN A 86 -2.19 -19.02 -9.01
CA ASN A 86 -1.12 -18.78 -9.97
C ASN A 86 -1.48 -17.65 -10.97
N VAL A 87 -1.96 -16.52 -10.45
CA VAL A 87 -2.35 -15.37 -11.28
C VAL A 87 -1.14 -14.81 -12.01
N ASN A 88 -1.20 -14.75 -13.33
CA ASN A 88 -0.14 -14.17 -14.15
C ASN A 88 -0.38 -12.67 -14.34
N ILE A 89 0.46 -11.84 -13.75
CA ILE A 89 0.38 -10.38 -13.83
C ILE A 89 1.33 -9.86 -14.91
N ARG A 90 0.77 -9.27 -15.98
CA ARG A 90 1.56 -8.71 -17.07
C ARG A 90 2.34 -7.47 -16.63
N HIS A 91 1.67 -6.48 -16.03
CA HIS A 91 2.27 -5.24 -15.58
C HIS A 91 2.61 -5.31 -14.08
N ARG A 92 1.69 -4.99 -13.19
CA ARG A 92 1.92 -5.04 -11.74
C ARG A 92 0.65 -5.04 -10.90
N VAL A 93 0.82 -5.28 -9.61
CA VAL A 93 -0.19 -5.04 -8.58
C VAL A 93 0.16 -3.71 -7.90
N CYS A 94 -0.70 -2.70 -8.05
CA CYS A 94 -0.56 -1.41 -7.38
C CYS A 94 -1.37 -1.40 -6.08
N LEU A 95 -0.71 -1.23 -4.94
CA LEU A 95 -1.34 -0.99 -3.65
C LEU A 95 -1.35 0.52 -3.41
N VAL A 96 -2.54 1.11 -3.43
CA VAL A 96 -2.69 2.57 -3.44
C VAL A 96 -3.01 3.09 -2.06
N THR A 97 -2.28 4.12 -1.65
CA THR A 97 -2.52 4.88 -0.42
C THR A 97 -2.62 6.37 -0.73
N GLU A 98 -3.16 7.13 0.20
CA GLU A 98 -3.18 8.59 0.13
C GLU A 98 -2.46 9.17 1.35
N ARG A 99 -1.35 9.89 1.10
CA ARG A 99 -0.52 10.54 2.13
C ARG A 99 -0.10 9.60 3.28
N ALA A 100 0.23 8.36 2.95
CA ALA A 100 0.76 7.40 3.92
C ALA A 100 2.27 7.54 4.12
N GLN A 101 2.94 8.33 3.26
CA GLN A 101 4.39 8.55 3.30
C GLN A 101 4.70 10.04 3.45
N ALA A 102 5.63 10.37 4.34
CA ALA A 102 6.15 11.72 4.50
C ALA A 102 7.20 12.02 3.42
N LEU A 103 7.01 13.09 2.67
CA LEU A 103 8.01 13.63 1.76
C LEU A 103 8.48 14.99 2.27
N ILE A 104 9.71 15.36 1.90
CA ILE A 104 10.25 16.68 2.25
C ILE A 104 9.36 17.75 1.60
N GLY A 105 8.84 18.66 2.43
CA GLY A 105 7.93 19.72 2.00
C GLY A 105 6.44 19.40 2.17
N ASP A 106 6.07 18.18 2.58
CA ASP A 106 4.69 17.87 2.92
C ASP A 106 4.25 18.67 4.15
N THR A 107 3.12 19.37 4.04
CA THR A 107 2.54 20.18 5.12
C THR A 107 1.23 19.61 5.66
N LEU A 108 0.64 18.65 4.95
CA LEU A 108 -0.63 18.04 5.32
C LEU A 108 -0.42 16.82 6.23
N PRO A 109 -1.38 16.51 7.12
CA PRO A 109 -1.32 15.34 7.98
C PRO A 109 -1.19 14.04 7.19
N LEU A 110 -0.44 13.09 7.76
CA LEU A 110 -0.27 11.76 7.18
C LEU A 110 -1.45 10.85 7.52
N SER A 111 -1.78 9.97 6.59
CA SER A 111 -2.74 8.87 6.78
C SER A 111 -2.04 7.67 7.44
N ILE A 112 -1.87 7.71 8.76
CA ILE A 112 -1.16 6.68 9.53
C ILE A 112 -1.81 5.31 9.35
N ALA A 113 -3.13 5.26 9.29
CA ALA A 113 -3.88 4.01 9.14
C ALA A 113 -3.52 3.23 7.87
N GLN A 114 -3.15 3.93 6.80
CA GLN A 114 -2.78 3.31 5.53
C GLN A 114 -1.29 2.91 5.45
N SER A 115 -0.46 3.36 6.38
CA SER A 115 0.99 3.12 6.32
C SER A 115 1.38 1.63 6.47
N THR A 116 0.57 0.83 7.15
CA THR A 116 0.78 -0.62 7.30
C THR A 116 0.81 -1.37 5.97
N LEU A 117 0.09 -0.86 4.96
CA LEU A 117 0.09 -1.45 3.62
C LEU A 117 1.46 -1.46 2.96
N TRP A 118 2.30 -0.49 3.29
CA TRP A 118 3.66 -0.43 2.75
C TRP A 118 4.52 -1.57 3.28
N GLY A 119 4.33 -1.98 4.56
CA GLY A 119 4.98 -3.17 5.11
C GLY A 119 4.56 -4.44 4.38
N ILE A 120 3.25 -4.66 4.24
CA ILE A 120 2.71 -5.83 3.53
C ILE A 120 3.16 -5.84 2.07
N GLY A 121 3.06 -4.69 1.38
CA GLY A 121 3.43 -4.57 -0.03
C GLY A 121 4.91 -4.83 -0.27
N MET A 122 5.78 -4.33 0.60
CA MET A 122 7.23 -4.57 0.51
C MET A 122 7.57 -6.05 0.75
N THR A 123 6.94 -6.68 1.74
CA THR A 123 7.11 -8.12 2.00
C THR A 123 6.65 -8.94 0.80
N ALA A 124 5.45 -8.65 0.27
CA ALA A 124 4.93 -9.34 -0.90
C ALA A 124 5.80 -9.15 -2.15
N ALA A 125 6.38 -7.96 -2.35
CA ALA A 125 7.27 -7.70 -3.47
C ALA A 125 8.59 -8.50 -3.39
N LEU A 126 9.06 -8.80 -2.18
CA LEU A 126 10.27 -9.58 -1.94
C LEU A 126 10.02 -11.08 -2.01
N GLU A 127 8.90 -11.55 -1.43
CA GLU A 127 8.57 -12.98 -1.37
C GLU A 127 7.95 -13.49 -2.68
N HIS A 128 7.22 -12.60 -3.39
CA HIS A 128 6.46 -12.91 -4.60
C HIS A 128 6.76 -11.92 -5.73
N PRO A 129 8.00 -11.90 -6.25
CA PRO A 129 8.42 -10.97 -7.30
C PRO A 129 7.63 -11.13 -8.60
N GLU A 130 7.01 -12.30 -8.83
CA GLU A 130 6.14 -12.57 -9.98
C GLU A 130 4.88 -11.69 -9.98
N LEU A 131 4.39 -11.24 -8.82
CA LEU A 131 3.23 -10.34 -8.71
C LEU A 131 3.59 -8.89 -9.02
N LYS A 132 4.88 -8.53 -9.03
CA LYS A 132 5.36 -7.18 -9.33
C LYS A 132 4.66 -6.11 -8.49
N VAL A 133 4.54 -6.36 -7.19
CA VAL A 133 3.84 -5.46 -6.26
C VAL A 133 4.54 -4.11 -6.19
N THR A 134 3.78 -3.03 -6.25
CA THR A 134 4.26 -1.65 -6.12
C THR A 134 3.32 -0.89 -5.19
N CYS A 135 3.88 -0.25 -4.18
CA CYS A 135 3.15 0.69 -3.32
C CYS A 135 3.16 2.07 -3.97
N VAL A 136 1.99 2.68 -4.10
CA VAL A 136 1.79 3.98 -4.74
C VAL A 136 1.07 4.91 -3.77
N ASP A 137 1.73 5.99 -3.36
CA ASP A 137 1.17 6.99 -2.46
C ASP A 137 0.77 8.25 -3.22
N LEU A 138 -0.49 8.60 -3.16
CA LEU A 138 -1.06 9.77 -3.81
C LEU A 138 -1.20 10.92 -2.82
N SER A 139 -1.20 12.16 -3.31
CA SER A 139 -1.46 13.35 -2.48
C SER A 139 -2.77 14.03 -2.81
N SER A 140 -3.40 13.63 -3.90
CA SER A 140 -4.50 14.37 -4.49
C SER A 140 -5.77 13.54 -4.52
N SER A 141 -6.87 14.18 -4.09
CA SER A 141 -8.24 13.71 -4.28
C SER A 141 -8.80 14.02 -5.67
N GLN A 142 -7.99 14.56 -6.60
CA GLN A 142 -8.45 14.83 -7.98
C GLN A 142 -8.42 13.52 -8.79
N PRO A 143 -9.58 12.96 -9.15
CA PRO A 143 -9.65 11.63 -9.78
C PRO A 143 -8.88 11.53 -11.09
N GLU A 144 -8.88 12.58 -11.91
CA GLU A 144 -8.21 12.61 -13.20
C GLU A 144 -6.69 12.55 -13.06
N LEU A 145 -6.15 13.29 -12.09
CA LEU A 145 -4.71 13.28 -11.81
C LEU A 145 -4.28 11.95 -11.18
N ALA A 146 -5.08 11.44 -10.24
CA ALA A 146 -4.86 10.13 -9.64
C ALA A 146 -4.86 9.02 -10.70
N ALA A 147 -5.82 9.03 -11.62
CA ALA A 147 -5.88 8.06 -12.72
C ALA A 147 -4.63 8.13 -13.63
N LYS A 148 -4.16 9.33 -13.96
CA LYS A 148 -2.91 9.55 -14.72
C LYS A 148 -1.70 8.96 -14.00
N HIS A 149 -1.58 9.20 -12.69
CA HIS A 149 -0.48 8.65 -11.88
C HIS A 149 -0.52 7.13 -11.78
N LEU A 150 -1.71 6.55 -11.56
CA LEU A 150 -1.90 5.10 -11.51
C LEU A 150 -1.60 4.45 -12.86
N TRP A 151 -2.06 5.07 -13.95
CA TRP A 151 -1.71 4.60 -15.30
C TRP A 151 -0.21 4.61 -15.54
N HIS A 152 0.46 5.70 -15.17
CA HIS A 152 1.93 5.80 -15.25
C HIS A 152 2.60 4.71 -14.40
N SER A 153 2.18 4.55 -13.14
CA SER A 153 2.72 3.53 -12.23
C SER A 153 2.56 2.12 -12.79
N MET A 154 1.41 1.81 -13.38
CA MET A 154 1.11 0.51 -13.97
C MET A 154 2.06 0.15 -15.12
N HIS A 155 2.50 1.15 -15.92
CA HIS A 155 3.29 0.97 -17.13
C HIS A 155 4.78 1.32 -16.96
N LEU A 156 5.22 1.61 -15.74
CA LEU A 156 6.61 1.95 -15.47
C LEU A 156 7.52 0.78 -15.87
N LYS A 157 8.54 1.06 -16.67
CA LYS A 157 9.51 0.04 -17.12
C LYS A 157 10.46 -0.39 -16.00
N GLN A 158 10.76 0.53 -15.09
CA GLN A 158 11.65 0.30 -13.94
C GLN A 158 10.89 -0.46 -12.85
N ASN A 159 11.59 -1.34 -12.15
CA ASN A 159 10.99 -2.09 -11.04
C ASN A 159 11.03 -1.27 -9.74
N GLU A 160 10.30 -0.16 -9.72
CA GLU A 160 10.16 0.67 -8.53
C GLU A 160 9.08 0.09 -7.62
N LEU A 161 9.49 -0.27 -6.40
CA LEU A 161 8.58 -0.87 -5.42
C LEU A 161 7.82 0.19 -4.62
N ARG A 162 8.35 1.41 -4.55
CA ARG A 162 7.84 2.50 -3.71
C ARG A 162 7.79 3.79 -4.52
N LEU A 163 6.57 4.20 -4.84
CA LEU A 163 6.30 5.43 -5.59
C LEU A 163 5.44 6.35 -4.73
N ALA A 164 5.70 7.65 -4.80
CA ALA A 164 4.81 8.65 -4.26
C ALA A 164 4.64 9.79 -5.27
N TYR A 165 3.43 10.32 -5.35
CA TYR A 165 3.12 11.43 -6.22
C TYR A 165 2.70 12.63 -5.38
N ARG A 166 3.28 13.79 -5.69
CA ARG A 166 2.90 15.08 -5.13
C ARG A 166 2.73 16.05 -6.30
N SER A 167 1.53 16.56 -6.44
CA SER A 167 1.12 17.29 -7.66
C SER A 167 1.46 16.47 -8.91
N GLU A 168 2.21 16.98 -9.85
CA GLU A 168 2.63 16.27 -11.07
C GLU A 168 3.99 15.56 -10.94
N GLN A 169 4.63 15.60 -9.79
CA GLN A 169 5.95 15.01 -9.56
C GLN A 169 5.85 13.59 -8.99
N ALA A 170 6.69 12.71 -9.54
CA ALA A 170 6.87 11.36 -9.03
C ALA A 170 8.15 11.27 -8.19
N PHE A 171 8.04 10.63 -7.04
CA PHE A 171 9.12 10.41 -6.10
C PHE A 171 9.34 8.92 -5.88
N VAL A 172 10.59 8.55 -5.69
CA VAL A 172 11.00 7.18 -5.38
C VAL A 172 11.86 7.17 -4.11
N ALA A 173 11.68 6.16 -3.28
CA ALA A 173 12.48 6.04 -2.06
C ALA A 173 13.89 5.54 -2.38
N ARG A 174 14.91 6.20 -1.82
CA ARG A 174 16.32 5.82 -1.94
C ARG A 174 17.02 5.86 -0.58
N ILE A 175 17.90 4.91 -0.35
CA ILE A 175 18.80 4.93 0.80
C ILE A 175 20.08 5.63 0.34
N ASN A 176 20.39 6.74 0.97
CA ASN A 176 21.63 7.47 0.71
C ASN A 176 22.57 7.34 1.90
N ARG A 177 23.87 7.17 1.62
CA ARG A 177 24.87 7.23 2.66
C ARG A 177 25.00 8.68 3.15
N ILE A 178 24.79 8.89 4.46
CA ILE A 178 25.08 10.18 5.06
C ILE A 178 26.61 10.36 5.00
N ARG A 179 27.09 11.32 4.22
CA ARG A 179 28.48 11.75 4.30
C ARG A 179 28.59 12.66 5.52
N GLU A 180 29.62 12.48 6.31
CA GLU A 180 29.94 13.32 7.49
C GLU A 180 30.12 14.78 7.06
N ALA A 181 29.04 15.50 6.87
CA ALA A 181 29.08 16.94 6.70
C ALA A 181 27.90 17.51 7.46
N THR A 182 28.22 18.17 8.53
CA THR A 182 27.28 19.02 9.28
C THR A 182 26.11 18.30 9.95
N THR A 183 26.37 17.30 10.76
CA THR A 183 25.48 17.10 11.90
C THR A 183 25.61 18.35 12.78
N PRO A 184 24.54 19.10 13.05
CA PRO A 184 24.54 20.02 14.18
C PRO A 184 25.06 19.22 15.37
N GLU A 185 25.96 19.76 16.18
CA GLU A 185 26.47 19.09 17.34
C GLU A 185 25.32 18.43 18.08
N GLN A 186 25.16 17.13 17.87
CA GLN A 186 24.22 16.34 18.63
C GLN A 186 24.79 16.39 20.04
N GLN A 187 24.10 17.10 20.91
CA GLN A 187 24.45 17.05 22.34
C GLN A 187 24.52 15.57 22.71
N PRO A 188 25.63 15.12 23.27
CA PRO A 188 25.78 13.72 23.64
C PRO A 188 24.60 13.33 24.54
N LEU A 189 24.00 12.17 24.27
CA LEU A 189 22.96 11.62 25.14
C LEU A 189 23.57 11.43 26.52
N VAL A 190 23.24 12.30 27.46
CA VAL A 190 23.68 12.21 28.84
C VAL A 190 22.62 11.47 29.63
N PHE A 191 22.96 10.27 30.09
CA PHE A 191 22.13 9.55 31.03
C PHE A 191 22.18 10.21 32.41
N SER A 192 21.03 10.47 33.00
CA SER A 192 20.93 11.07 34.33
C SER A 192 21.01 9.99 35.41
N GLU A 193 21.82 10.21 36.43
CA GLU A 193 21.94 9.31 37.58
C GLU A 193 20.69 9.28 38.47
N HIS A 194 19.77 10.25 38.28
CA HIS A 194 18.60 10.43 39.13
C HIS A 194 17.30 9.89 38.54
N VAL A 195 17.37 9.15 37.41
CA VAL A 195 16.19 8.58 36.76
C VAL A 195 16.42 7.10 36.45
N THR A 196 15.33 6.37 36.37
CA THR A 196 15.34 4.96 35.96
C THR A 196 15.03 4.84 34.48
N TYR A 197 15.89 4.13 33.75
CA TYR A 197 15.68 3.80 32.35
C TYR A 197 15.16 2.37 32.22
N VAL A 198 14.08 2.21 31.51
CA VAL A 198 13.50 0.87 31.19
C VAL A 198 13.84 0.51 29.75
N VAL A 199 14.57 -0.58 29.58
CA VAL A 199 14.95 -1.07 28.25
C VAL A 199 14.29 -2.43 28.04
N THR A 200 13.43 -2.53 27.04
CA THR A 200 12.81 -3.81 26.63
C THR A 200 13.66 -4.43 25.53
N GLY A 201 13.81 -5.77 25.57
CA GLY A 201 14.61 -6.48 24.57
C GLY A 201 16.13 -6.39 24.76
N ALA A 202 16.61 -5.87 25.90
CA ALA A 202 18.05 -5.69 26.19
C ALA A 202 18.85 -7.00 26.19
N THR A 203 18.21 -8.16 26.32
CA THR A 203 18.83 -9.48 26.27
C THR A 203 18.71 -10.13 24.88
N GLY A 204 18.17 -9.44 23.91
CA GLY A 204 18.07 -9.90 22.52
C GLY A 204 19.34 -9.64 21.71
N GLY A 205 19.31 -10.03 20.43
CA GLY A 205 20.47 -9.91 19.54
C GLY A 205 20.91 -8.47 19.21
N LEU A 206 20.10 -7.45 19.58
CA LEU A 206 20.39 -6.02 19.38
C LEU A 206 20.56 -5.27 20.71
N GLY A 207 20.32 -5.90 21.83
CA GLY A 207 20.44 -5.35 23.18
C GLY A 207 21.82 -5.45 23.79
#